data_e74256724ee4fd2c11a737835bcd7ef1
#
_entry.id   e74256724ee4fd2c11a737835bcd7ef1
#
_cell.length_a   1.000
_cell.length_b   1.000
_cell.length_c   1.000
_cell.angle_alpha   90.00
_cell.angle_beta   90.00
_cell.angle_gamma   90.00
#
_symmetry.space_group_name_H-M   'P 1'
#
loop_
_entity.id
_entity.type
_entity.pdbx_description
1 polymer ?
#
loop_
_entity_poly.entity_id
_entity_poly.type
_entity_poly.pdbx_seq_one_letter_code
_entity_poly.pdbx_strand_id
1 'polypeptide(L)'
;LHLQQLYPYILIKPISNLWSATALLKEEYHQTVIDTHLDFINAGAEVILTNTFGARLRRCEDTKIIDKFEYLNKMAVNLAKKSVEQSGKKILIGASLPPQNFTYMCDLGPDKNRIFENFKRQADLLNKGTDFFYLDVMCSLEEAEIGINSIKHLSKEFIVGLHYKKDGKLPSGEYFIDVLKALKKHNPLAITGSCVSIEDTFSMKEDLKNIDIPFGFKINAFKEIPFGWKPD
;
A
#
# COMPACT_ATOMS: atom_id res chain seq x y z
N LEU A 1 12.99 -6.25 6.73
CA LEU A 1 14.14 -7.20 6.84
C LEU A 1 14.99 -7.26 5.55
N HIS A 2 14.41 -7.06 4.37
CA HIS A 2 15.16 -7.24 3.10
C HIS A 2 16.13 -6.09 2.78
N LEU A 3 15.80 -4.84 3.07
CA LEU A 3 16.70 -3.71 2.79
C LEU A 3 18.01 -3.80 3.58
N GLN A 4 17.98 -4.27 4.83
CA GLN A 4 19.17 -4.44 5.64
C GLN A 4 20.07 -5.63 5.21
N GLN A 5 19.50 -6.65 4.56
CA GLN A 5 20.25 -7.81 4.06
C GLN A 5 20.88 -7.54 2.70
N LEU A 6 20.21 -6.79 1.83
CA LEU A 6 20.70 -6.43 0.50
C LEU A 6 21.70 -5.27 0.54
N TYR A 7 21.57 -4.36 1.53
CA TYR A 7 22.42 -3.19 1.70
C TYR A 7 22.98 -3.13 3.12
N PRO A 8 23.90 -4.03 3.50
CA PRO A 8 24.41 -4.17 4.88
C PRO A 8 25.12 -2.93 5.40
N TYR A 9 25.43 -1.96 4.55
CA TYR A 9 26.15 -0.73 4.90
C TYR A 9 25.26 0.48 5.11
N ILE A 10 23.95 0.39 4.84
CA ILE A 10 23.03 1.51 5.00
C ILE A 10 22.15 1.27 6.23
N LEU A 11 22.67 1.66 7.39
CA LEU A 11 21.88 1.76 8.62
C LEU A 11 21.01 3.01 8.58
N ILE A 12 19.92 2.97 7.79
CA ILE A 12 18.83 3.93 7.97
C ILE A 12 18.24 3.63 9.34
N LYS A 13 18.51 4.50 10.34
CA LYS A 13 17.77 4.44 11.59
C LYS A 13 16.35 4.91 11.27
N PRO A 14 15.34 4.02 11.21
CA PRO A 14 14.00 4.44 10.87
C PRO A 14 13.48 5.36 11.97
N ILE A 15 12.83 6.45 11.57
CA ILE A 15 11.89 7.11 12.47
C ILE A 15 10.79 6.09 12.69
N SER A 16 10.57 5.68 13.93
CA SER A 16 9.86 4.44 14.29
C SER A 16 8.55 4.22 13.54
N ASN A 17 7.80 5.28 13.25
CA ASN A 17 6.49 5.20 12.62
C ASN A 17 6.48 5.53 11.11
N LEU A 18 7.59 5.94 10.52
CA LEU A 18 7.69 6.19 9.07
C LEU A 18 8.19 4.98 8.28
N TRP A 19 8.82 4.02 8.94
CA TRP A 19 9.39 2.82 8.30
C TRP A 19 10.26 3.17 7.09
N SER A 20 10.00 2.52 5.95
CA SER A 20 10.74 2.76 4.70
C SER A 20 10.58 4.19 4.17
N ALA A 21 9.48 4.89 4.49
CA ALA A 21 9.30 6.28 4.10
C ALA A 21 10.32 7.24 4.75
N THR A 22 11.03 6.81 5.82
CA THR A 22 12.18 7.53 6.37
C THR A 22 13.24 7.84 5.30
N ALA A 23 13.43 6.94 4.34
CA ALA A 23 14.38 7.11 3.25
C ALA A 23 14.03 8.26 2.29
N LEU A 24 12.79 8.75 2.33
CA LEU A 24 12.36 9.88 1.50
C LEU A 24 12.77 11.24 2.09
N LEU A 25 13.07 11.29 3.40
CA LEU A 25 13.39 12.54 4.11
C LEU A 25 14.77 13.11 3.79
N LYS A 26 15.73 12.24 3.46
CA LYS A 26 17.11 12.63 3.27
C LYS A 26 17.61 12.22 1.89
N GLU A 27 18.23 13.17 1.20
CA GLU A 27 18.74 12.96 -0.15
C GLU A 27 19.76 11.80 -0.22
N GLU A 28 20.59 11.63 0.82
CA GLU A 28 21.57 10.55 0.93
C GLU A 28 20.96 9.14 0.81
N TYR A 29 19.64 8.98 1.06
CA TYR A 29 18.95 7.69 0.96
C TYR A 29 18.13 7.53 -0.33
N HIS A 30 17.99 8.59 -1.14
CA HIS A 30 17.17 8.53 -2.34
C HIS A 30 17.69 7.50 -3.34
N GLN A 31 19.01 7.36 -3.48
CA GLN A 31 19.61 6.35 -4.35
C GLN A 31 19.25 4.94 -3.89
N THR A 32 19.21 4.67 -2.59
CA THR A 32 18.79 3.35 -2.05
C THR A 32 17.33 3.01 -2.45
N VAL A 33 16.43 3.99 -2.47
CA VAL A 33 15.04 3.78 -2.92
C VAL A 33 15.02 3.44 -4.41
N ILE A 34 15.81 4.17 -5.22
CA ILE A 34 15.92 3.89 -6.66
C ILE A 34 16.47 2.49 -6.90
N ASP A 35 17.58 2.13 -6.24
CA ASP A 35 18.22 0.82 -6.38
C ASP A 35 17.27 -0.31 -5.98
N THR A 36 16.50 -0.12 -4.90
CA THR A 36 15.48 -1.11 -4.48
C THR A 36 14.43 -1.32 -5.56
N HIS A 37 13.91 -0.26 -6.17
CA HIS A 37 12.97 -0.40 -7.29
C HIS A 37 13.61 -1.09 -8.49
N LEU A 38 14.86 -0.75 -8.82
CA LEU A 38 15.62 -1.36 -9.92
C LEU A 38 15.84 -2.85 -9.68
N ASP A 39 16.12 -3.28 -8.45
CA ASP A 39 16.29 -4.69 -8.12
C ASP A 39 15.03 -5.49 -8.42
N PHE A 40 13.85 -4.99 -8.03
CA PHE A 40 12.58 -5.62 -8.39
C PHE A 40 12.32 -5.62 -9.89
N ILE A 41 12.57 -4.51 -10.58
CA ILE A 41 12.41 -4.40 -12.03
C ILE A 41 13.35 -5.37 -12.75
N ASN A 42 14.58 -5.51 -12.30
CA ASN A 42 15.57 -6.43 -12.86
C ASN A 42 15.21 -7.89 -12.59
N ALA A 43 14.58 -8.17 -11.47
CA ALA A 43 14.01 -9.47 -11.15
C ALA A 43 12.73 -9.83 -11.95
N GLY A 44 12.24 -8.90 -12.79
CA GLY A 44 11.10 -9.17 -13.68
C GLY A 44 9.79 -8.50 -13.25
N ALA A 45 9.81 -7.55 -12.30
CA ALA A 45 8.59 -6.82 -11.96
C ALA A 45 8.16 -5.91 -13.13
N GLU A 46 6.89 -5.98 -13.49
CA GLU A 46 6.24 -5.12 -14.48
C GLU A 46 5.51 -3.94 -13.85
N VAL A 47 5.37 -3.98 -12.53
CA VAL A 47 4.74 -2.94 -11.69
C VAL A 47 5.60 -2.68 -10.47
N ILE A 48 5.80 -1.40 -10.14
CA ILE A 48 6.34 -0.97 -8.86
C ILE A 48 5.33 -0.07 -8.14
N LEU A 49 5.38 -0.04 -6.81
CA LEU A 49 4.53 0.83 -6.00
C LEU A 49 5.35 1.97 -5.40
N THR A 50 4.74 3.16 -5.31
CA THR A 50 5.38 4.28 -4.61
C THR A 50 5.63 3.93 -3.13
N ASN A 51 6.75 4.36 -2.57
CA ASN A 51 7.12 4.14 -1.16
C ASN A 51 6.34 5.07 -0.21
N THR A 52 5.00 5.06 -0.29
CA THR A 52 4.12 6.01 0.40
C THR A 52 3.32 5.41 1.56
N PHE A 53 3.48 4.11 1.84
CA PHE A 53 2.75 3.46 2.92
C PHE A 53 2.97 4.14 4.28
N GLY A 54 4.21 4.49 4.61
CA GLY A 54 4.57 5.24 5.81
C GLY A 54 4.35 6.75 5.70
N ALA A 55 4.13 7.30 4.51
CA ALA A 55 3.98 8.72 4.25
C ALA A 55 2.53 9.23 4.34
N ARG A 56 1.64 8.51 5.02
CA ARG A 56 0.26 8.92 5.27
C ARG A 56 0.18 10.03 6.32
N LEU A 57 -0.88 10.84 6.24
CA LEU A 57 -0.99 12.05 7.07
C LEU A 57 -0.89 11.76 8.56
N ARG A 58 -1.62 10.75 9.06
CA ARG A 58 -1.57 10.36 10.47
C ARG A 58 -0.16 10.08 10.96
N ARG A 59 0.64 9.31 10.20
CA ARG A 59 2.02 9.03 10.59
C ARG A 59 2.90 10.26 10.62
N CYS A 60 2.67 11.20 9.71
CA CYS A 60 3.36 12.48 9.73
C CYS A 60 2.96 13.32 10.96
N GLU A 61 1.70 13.23 11.40
CA GLU A 61 1.23 13.85 12.65
C GLU A 61 1.89 13.21 13.88
N ASP A 62 1.83 11.87 13.99
CA ASP A 62 2.37 11.11 15.12
C ASP A 62 3.90 11.30 15.26
N THR A 63 4.60 11.51 14.16
CA THR A 63 6.05 11.79 14.14
C THR A 63 6.40 13.26 14.16
N LYS A 64 5.41 14.16 14.25
CA LYS A 64 5.57 15.63 14.29
C LYS A 64 6.28 16.21 13.06
N ILE A 65 6.04 15.63 11.90
CA ILE A 65 6.59 16.08 10.61
C ILE A 65 5.49 16.31 9.57
N ILE A 66 4.35 16.78 10.00
CA ILE A 66 3.19 17.02 9.13
C ILE A 66 3.52 17.99 7.98
N ASP A 67 4.45 18.91 8.19
CA ASP A 67 5.00 19.82 7.20
C ASP A 67 5.73 19.10 6.05
N LYS A 68 6.14 17.85 6.25
CA LYS A 68 6.80 17.01 5.24
C LYS A 68 5.84 16.12 4.45
N PHE A 69 4.56 16.06 4.80
CA PHE A 69 3.60 15.16 4.16
C PHE A 69 3.59 15.30 2.64
N GLU A 70 3.48 16.52 2.14
CA GLU A 70 3.46 16.78 0.69
C GLU A 70 4.80 16.42 0.04
N TYR A 71 5.91 16.81 0.66
CA TYR A 71 7.27 16.51 0.20
C TYR A 71 7.49 14.99 0.07
N LEU A 72 7.16 14.21 1.09
CA LEU A 72 7.34 12.75 1.11
C LEU A 72 6.59 12.07 -0.03
N ASN A 73 5.32 12.42 -0.22
CA ASN A 73 4.50 11.82 -1.26
C ASN A 73 5.00 12.19 -2.67
N LYS A 74 5.34 13.45 -2.93
CA LYS A 74 5.92 13.88 -4.21
C LYS A 74 7.30 13.25 -4.47
N MET A 75 8.13 13.12 -3.43
CA MET A 75 9.45 12.51 -3.54
C MET A 75 9.35 11.03 -3.90
N ALA A 76 8.43 10.28 -3.27
CA ALA A 76 8.20 8.88 -3.60
C ALA A 76 7.85 8.66 -5.08
N VAL A 77 6.97 9.52 -5.63
CA VAL A 77 6.64 9.49 -7.08
C VAL A 77 7.87 9.78 -7.92
N ASN A 78 8.64 10.82 -7.58
CA ASN A 78 9.82 11.22 -8.34
C ASN A 78 10.88 10.11 -8.37
N LEU A 79 11.13 9.43 -7.26
CA LEU A 79 12.10 8.33 -7.19
C LEU A 79 11.63 7.10 -7.96
N ALA A 80 10.33 6.75 -7.88
CA ALA A 80 9.76 5.67 -8.68
C ALA A 80 9.89 5.96 -10.19
N LYS A 81 9.60 7.18 -10.63
CA LYS A 81 9.80 7.60 -12.05
C LYS A 81 11.25 7.50 -12.47
N LYS A 82 12.19 7.98 -11.66
CA LYS A 82 13.63 7.87 -11.95
C LYS A 82 14.07 6.42 -12.09
N SER A 83 13.53 5.51 -11.26
CA SER A 83 13.83 4.09 -11.35
C SER A 83 13.34 3.49 -12.67
N VAL A 84 12.13 3.84 -13.11
CA VAL A 84 11.59 3.40 -14.39
C VAL A 84 12.43 3.94 -15.55
N GLU A 85 12.76 5.23 -15.55
CA GLU A 85 13.62 5.85 -16.55
C GLU A 85 14.99 5.16 -16.65
N GLN A 86 15.65 4.91 -15.51
CA GLN A 86 16.94 4.23 -15.45
C GLN A 86 16.89 2.78 -15.90
N SER A 87 15.76 2.09 -15.68
CA SER A 87 15.59 0.70 -16.09
C SER A 87 15.54 0.51 -17.60
N GLY A 88 15.14 1.54 -18.34
CA GLY A 88 14.87 1.47 -19.79
C GLY A 88 13.71 0.54 -20.17
N LYS A 89 12.94 0.04 -19.19
CA LYS A 89 11.83 -0.90 -19.39
C LYS A 89 10.47 -0.20 -19.29
N LYS A 90 9.45 -0.82 -19.87
CA LYS A 90 8.05 -0.37 -19.71
C LYS A 90 7.49 -0.92 -18.39
N ILE A 91 7.49 -0.12 -17.36
CA ILE A 91 7.04 -0.46 -16.01
C ILE A 91 5.91 0.46 -15.59
N LEU A 92 4.84 -0.08 -15.02
CA LEU A 92 3.75 0.70 -14.43
C LEU A 92 4.08 1.10 -12.99
N ILE A 93 3.65 2.31 -12.62
CA ILE A 93 3.81 2.85 -11.27
C ILE A 93 2.45 2.93 -10.59
N GLY A 94 2.22 2.10 -9.58
CA GLY A 94 1.04 2.17 -8.72
C GLY A 94 1.25 3.15 -7.57
N ALA A 95 0.26 4.01 -7.35
CA ALA A 95 0.21 4.90 -6.18
C ALA A 95 -0.27 4.12 -4.96
N SER A 96 0.60 3.79 -4.01
CA SER A 96 0.21 3.09 -2.77
C SER A 96 -0.54 4.03 -1.83
N LEU A 97 -1.81 3.70 -1.56
CA LEU A 97 -2.71 4.38 -0.62
C LEU A 97 -3.00 3.44 0.56
N PRO A 98 -2.30 3.58 1.68
CA PRO A 98 -2.48 2.73 2.87
C PRO A 98 -3.73 3.10 3.66
N PRO A 99 -4.14 2.28 4.66
CA PRO A 99 -5.14 2.66 5.65
C PRO A 99 -4.80 4.01 6.28
N GLN A 100 -5.77 4.90 6.37
CA GLN A 100 -5.51 6.27 6.82
C GLN A 100 -5.54 6.43 8.35
N ASN A 101 -6.00 5.41 9.06
CA ASN A 101 -5.94 5.36 10.53
C ASN A 101 -4.93 4.30 10.98
N PHE A 102 -5.34 3.09 11.28
CA PHE A 102 -4.48 2.00 11.75
C PHE A 102 -4.24 0.94 10.67
N THR A 103 -3.10 0.27 10.75
CA THR A 103 -2.80 -0.86 9.86
C THR A 103 -3.23 -2.17 10.55
N TYR A 104 -3.81 -3.12 9.81
CA TYR A 104 -4.32 -4.41 10.30
C TYR A 104 -5.48 -4.32 11.32
N MET A 105 -6.10 -3.17 11.42
CA MET A 105 -7.25 -2.91 12.28
C MET A 105 -8.38 -2.28 11.47
N CYS A 106 -9.62 -2.58 11.82
CA CYS A 106 -10.80 -2.00 11.17
C CYS A 106 -11.32 -0.73 11.85
N ASP A 107 -10.60 -0.21 12.84
CA ASP A 107 -10.98 1.02 13.54
C ASP A 107 -10.69 2.25 12.69
N LEU A 108 -11.75 2.84 12.17
CA LEU A 108 -11.70 4.08 11.39
C LEU A 108 -11.73 5.34 12.27
N GLY A 109 -11.93 5.19 13.58
CA GLY A 109 -12.18 6.30 14.49
C GLY A 109 -13.58 6.90 14.31
N PRO A 110 -13.90 7.95 15.10
CA PRO A 110 -15.23 8.56 15.10
C PRO A 110 -15.50 9.46 13.89
N ASP A 111 -14.47 9.95 13.23
CA ASP A 111 -14.58 10.90 12.11
C ASP A 111 -14.19 10.26 10.78
N LYS A 112 -15.16 9.66 10.12
CA LYS A 112 -14.97 9.04 8.80
C LYS A 112 -14.71 10.06 7.69
N ASN A 113 -15.18 11.31 7.83
CA ASN A 113 -14.86 12.38 6.88
C ASN A 113 -13.36 12.69 6.91
N ARG A 114 -12.72 12.65 8.08
CA ARG A 114 -11.26 12.80 8.17
C ARG A 114 -10.53 11.69 7.40
N ILE A 115 -11.00 10.44 7.48
CA ILE A 115 -10.42 9.32 6.72
C ILE A 115 -10.56 9.57 5.21
N PHE A 116 -11.74 9.97 4.76
CA PHE A 116 -11.98 10.34 3.36
C PHE A 116 -11.05 11.46 2.88
N GLU A 117 -10.96 12.56 3.63
CA GLU A 117 -10.10 13.69 3.28
C GLU A 117 -8.61 13.34 3.29
N ASN A 118 -8.17 12.46 4.19
CA ASN A 118 -6.79 11.99 4.22
C ASN A 118 -6.44 11.15 2.98
N PHE A 119 -7.31 10.20 2.59
CA PHE A 119 -7.15 9.46 1.33
C PHE A 119 -7.11 10.42 0.14
N LYS A 120 -8.07 11.36 0.06
CA LYS A 120 -8.16 12.33 -1.02
C LYS A 120 -6.88 13.17 -1.15
N ARG A 121 -6.41 13.76 -0.04
CA ARG A 121 -5.19 14.58 -0.03
C ARG A 121 -3.96 13.79 -0.48
N GLN A 122 -3.82 12.54 -0.03
CA GLN A 122 -2.70 11.69 -0.44
C GLN A 122 -2.81 11.32 -1.93
N ALA A 123 -3.99 10.93 -2.38
CA ALA A 123 -4.24 10.59 -3.79
C ALA A 123 -3.98 11.76 -4.73
N ASP A 124 -4.41 12.98 -4.38
CA ASP A 124 -4.17 14.19 -5.18
C ASP A 124 -2.67 14.43 -5.41
N LEU A 125 -1.84 14.19 -4.38
CA LEU A 125 -0.38 14.32 -4.49
C LEU A 125 0.26 13.24 -5.36
N LEU A 126 -0.28 12.03 -5.36
CA LEU A 126 0.26 10.88 -6.07
C LEU A 126 -0.25 10.78 -7.52
N ASN A 127 -1.35 11.47 -7.85
CA ASN A 127 -2.03 11.33 -9.14
C ASN A 127 -1.11 11.62 -10.33
N LYS A 128 -0.30 12.68 -10.27
CA LYS A 128 0.64 13.02 -11.34
C LYS A 128 1.89 12.14 -11.28
N GLY A 129 2.03 11.23 -12.23
CA GLY A 129 3.23 10.39 -12.35
C GLY A 129 3.07 8.98 -11.85
N THR A 130 1.83 8.55 -11.61
CA THR A 130 1.46 7.16 -11.37
C THR A 130 0.41 6.73 -12.38
N ASP A 131 0.33 5.43 -12.67
CA ASP A 131 -0.57 4.89 -13.68
C ASP A 131 -1.93 4.49 -13.11
N PHE A 132 -1.95 3.99 -11.86
CA PHE A 132 -3.16 3.58 -11.16
C PHE A 132 -3.01 3.79 -9.64
N PHE A 133 -4.13 3.74 -8.90
CA PHE A 133 -4.12 3.71 -7.43
C PHE A 133 -4.14 2.28 -6.91
N TYR A 134 -3.40 2.03 -5.84
CA TYR A 134 -3.44 0.78 -5.09
C TYR A 134 -3.87 1.06 -3.66
N LEU A 135 -5.16 0.79 -3.34
CA LEU A 135 -5.69 0.85 -1.98
C LEU A 135 -5.14 -0.35 -1.21
N ASP A 136 -4.09 -0.15 -0.43
CA ASP A 136 -3.25 -1.22 0.10
C ASP A 136 -3.63 -1.61 1.53
N VAL A 137 -3.83 -2.89 1.80
CA VAL A 137 -4.09 -3.45 3.15
C VAL A 137 -5.39 -2.94 3.78
N MET A 138 -6.46 -2.80 2.99
CA MET A 138 -7.79 -2.44 3.53
C MET A 138 -8.31 -3.54 4.45
N CYS A 139 -8.86 -3.17 5.60
CA CYS A 139 -9.24 -4.07 6.68
C CYS A 139 -10.75 -4.24 6.86
N SER A 140 -11.55 -3.52 6.08
CA SER A 140 -13.01 -3.62 6.03
C SER A 140 -13.56 -3.17 4.68
N LEU A 141 -14.79 -3.59 4.36
CA LEU A 141 -15.52 -3.08 3.20
C LEU A 141 -15.69 -1.56 3.29
N GLU A 142 -16.05 -1.06 4.46
CA GLU A 142 -16.28 0.37 4.67
C GLU A 142 -15.02 1.19 4.39
N GLU A 143 -13.85 0.78 4.88
CA GLU A 143 -12.59 1.47 4.59
C GLU A 143 -12.26 1.49 3.10
N ALA A 144 -12.42 0.34 2.44
CA ALA A 144 -12.21 0.23 1.00
C ALA A 144 -13.14 1.16 0.21
N GLU A 145 -14.43 1.24 0.57
CA GLU A 145 -15.40 2.13 -0.09
C GLU A 145 -15.10 3.62 0.17
N ILE A 146 -14.67 3.99 1.37
CA ILE A 146 -14.21 5.36 1.65
C ILE A 146 -13.01 5.70 0.76
N GLY A 147 -12.02 4.82 0.69
CA GLY A 147 -10.84 4.99 -0.17
C GLY A 147 -11.22 5.12 -1.64
N ILE A 148 -12.06 4.24 -2.18
CA ILE A 148 -12.54 4.30 -3.56
C ILE A 148 -13.28 5.62 -3.83
N ASN A 149 -14.19 6.01 -2.95
CA ASN A 149 -14.97 7.25 -3.14
C ASN A 149 -14.07 8.49 -3.11
N SER A 150 -12.98 8.47 -2.33
CA SER A 150 -12.04 9.59 -2.22
C SER A 150 -11.22 9.85 -3.49
N ILE A 151 -11.05 8.84 -4.34
CA ILE A 151 -10.25 8.93 -5.59
C ILE A 151 -11.09 9.09 -6.85
N LYS A 152 -12.42 8.96 -6.79
CA LYS A 152 -13.31 9.01 -7.97
C LYS A 152 -13.15 10.28 -8.81
N HIS A 153 -12.89 11.43 -8.18
CA HIS A 153 -12.72 12.70 -8.85
C HIS A 153 -11.48 12.74 -9.78
N LEU A 154 -10.54 11.80 -9.60
CA LEU A 154 -9.31 11.72 -10.39
C LEU A 154 -9.47 10.87 -11.66
N SER A 155 -10.59 10.16 -11.82
CA SER A 155 -10.90 9.33 -13.01
C SER A 155 -9.75 8.41 -13.42
N LYS A 156 -9.06 7.81 -12.43
CA LYS A 156 -7.93 6.91 -12.62
C LYS A 156 -8.31 5.50 -12.16
N GLU A 157 -7.82 4.50 -12.87
CA GLU A 157 -7.97 3.09 -12.54
C GLU A 157 -7.39 2.77 -11.15
N PHE A 158 -7.90 1.73 -10.51
CA PHE A 158 -7.45 1.33 -9.19
C PHE A 158 -7.52 -0.18 -8.93
N ILE A 159 -6.70 -0.63 -8.00
CA ILE A 159 -6.69 -1.97 -7.43
C ILE A 159 -7.01 -1.86 -5.95
N VAL A 160 -7.73 -2.83 -5.40
CA VAL A 160 -8.01 -2.91 -3.95
C VAL A 160 -7.30 -4.10 -3.34
N GLY A 161 -6.41 -3.84 -2.40
CA GLY A 161 -5.73 -4.85 -1.58
C GLY A 161 -6.43 -5.02 -0.24
N LEU A 162 -7.00 -6.20 -0.01
CA LEU A 162 -7.69 -6.55 1.22
C LEU A 162 -6.79 -7.40 2.11
N HIS A 163 -6.70 -7.06 3.40
CA HIS A 163 -6.04 -7.91 4.38
C HIS A 163 -7.04 -8.89 4.98
N TYR A 164 -6.69 -10.17 5.00
CA TYR A 164 -7.48 -11.22 5.63
C TYR A 164 -6.58 -12.23 6.33
N LYS A 165 -7.18 -13.04 7.20
CA LYS A 165 -6.53 -14.09 7.98
C LYS A 165 -6.87 -15.47 7.43
N LYS A 166 -6.29 -16.51 8.02
CA LYS A 166 -6.45 -17.92 7.62
C LYS A 166 -7.92 -18.40 7.58
N ASP A 167 -8.80 -17.79 8.37
CA ASP A 167 -10.23 -18.06 8.37
C ASP A 167 -10.99 -17.36 7.22
N GLY A 168 -10.28 -16.68 6.32
CA GLY A 168 -10.84 -15.94 5.20
C GLY A 168 -11.54 -14.64 5.59
N LYS A 169 -11.37 -14.17 6.84
CA LYS A 169 -12.02 -12.95 7.32
C LYS A 169 -11.07 -11.78 7.38
N LEU A 170 -11.58 -10.60 7.03
CA LEU A 170 -10.92 -9.33 7.29
C LEU A 170 -10.92 -9.04 8.81
N PRO A 171 -10.08 -8.11 9.29
CA PRO A 171 -10.11 -7.66 10.68
C PRO A 171 -11.48 -7.16 11.16
N SER A 172 -12.33 -6.69 10.27
CA SER A 172 -13.73 -6.31 10.53
C SER A 172 -14.67 -7.49 10.84
N GLY A 173 -14.23 -8.74 10.55
CA GLY A 173 -15.02 -9.96 10.67
C GLY A 173 -15.79 -10.34 9.40
N GLU A 174 -15.79 -9.51 8.36
CA GLU A 174 -16.39 -9.79 7.05
C GLU A 174 -15.58 -10.85 6.30
N TYR A 175 -16.23 -11.75 5.55
CA TYR A 175 -15.50 -12.69 4.70
C TYR A 175 -14.94 -11.98 3.47
N PHE A 176 -13.68 -12.26 3.14
CA PHE A 176 -12.97 -11.72 1.97
C PHE A 176 -13.79 -11.86 0.69
N ILE A 177 -14.38 -13.03 0.48
CA ILE A 177 -15.16 -13.32 -0.74
C ILE A 177 -16.41 -12.45 -0.85
N ASP A 178 -17.05 -12.11 0.28
CA ASP A 178 -18.25 -11.26 0.28
C ASP A 178 -17.87 -9.79 0.05
N VAL A 179 -16.77 -9.34 0.65
CA VAL A 179 -16.21 -8.01 0.41
C VAL A 179 -15.79 -7.86 -1.06
N LEU A 180 -15.13 -8.87 -1.64
CA LEU A 180 -14.75 -8.87 -3.05
C LEU A 180 -15.99 -8.71 -3.95
N LYS A 181 -17.06 -9.51 -3.71
CA LYS A 181 -18.32 -9.38 -4.47
C LYS A 181 -18.95 -8.00 -4.32
N ALA A 182 -18.94 -7.44 -3.12
CA ALA A 182 -19.50 -6.10 -2.86
C ALA A 182 -18.71 -5.00 -3.59
N LEU A 183 -17.39 -5.13 -3.70
CA LEU A 183 -16.52 -4.17 -4.38
C LEU A 183 -16.60 -4.23 -5.91
N LYS A 184 -17.13 -5.31 -6.49
CA LYS A 184 -17.30 -5.48 -7.94
C LYS A 184 -18.05 -4.32 -8.59
N LYS A 185 -19.07 -3.76 -7.91
CA LYS A 185 -19.86 -2.61 -8.38
C LYS A 185 -19.04 -1.35 -8.68
N HIS A 186 -17.83 -1.26 -8.11
CA HIS A 186 -16.91 -0.13 -8.32
C HIS A 186 -15.94 -0.35 -9.49
N ASN A 187 -16.00 -1.52 -10.14
CA ASN A 187 -15.17 -1.87 -11.30
C ASN A 187 -13.67 -1.71 -11.09
N PRO A 188 -13.06 -2.29 -10.03
CA PRO A 188 -11.62 -2.26 -9.86
C PRO A 188 -10.91 -3.04 -10.95
N LEU A 189 -9.67 -2.65 -11.33
CA LEU A 189 -8.82 -3.44 -12.24
C LEU A 189 -8.57 -4.84 -11.72
N ALA A 190 -8.37 -4.96 -10.41
CA ALA A 190 -8.17 -6.22 -9.71
C ALA A 190 -8.47 -6.05 -8.22
N ILE A 191 -8.68 -7.17 -7.52
CA ILE A 191 -8.67 -7.23 -6.07
C ILE A 191 -7.53 -8.17 -5.65
N THR A 192 -6.79 -7.79 -4.60
CA THR A 192 -5.66 -8.60 -4.12
C THR A 192 -5.81 -8.95 -2.64
N GLY A 193 -5.30 -10.13 -2.25
CA GLY A 193 -4.93 -10.37 -0.87
C GLY A 193 -3.66 -9.58 -0.55
N SER A 194 -3.74 -8.64 0.38
CA SER A 194 -2.65 -7.72 0.66
C SER A 194 -2.06 -7.95 2.04
N CYS A 195 -0.75 -8.13 2.10
CA CYS A 195 -0.01 -8.42 3.32
C CYS A 195 -0.49 -9.71 4.01
N VAL A 196 -0.79 -10.74 3.22
CA VAL A 196 -1.25 -12.06 3.65
C VAL A 196 -0.10 -13.07 3.67
N SER A 197 -0.19 -14.10 4.49
CA SER A 197 0.78 -15.20 4.48
C SER A 197 0.56 -16.15 3.29
N ILE A 198 1.55 -16.99 3.00
CA ILE A 198 1.40 -18.04 1.99
C ILE A 198 0.27 -19.00 2.39
N GLU A 199 0.20 -19.37 3.66
CA GLU A 199 -0.82 -20.26 4.21
C GLU A 199 -2.23 -19.66 4.08
N ASP A 200 -2.40 -18.37 4.35
CA ASP A 200 -3.67 -17.66 4.16
C ASP A 200 -4.10 -17.66 2.69
N THR A 201 -3.13 -17.48 1.78
CA THR A 201 -3.37 -17.53 0.33
C THR A 201 -3.90 -18.90 -0.10
N PHE A 202 -3.29 -19.99 0.38
CA PHE A 202 -3.75 -21.35 0.06
C PHE A 202 -5.13 -21.67 0.63
N SER A 203 -5.49 -21.14 1.79
CA SER A 203 -6.81 -21.35 2.40
C SER A 203 -7.96 -20.83 1.54
N MET A 204 -7.71 -19.81 0.71
CA MET A 204 -8.72 -19.19 -0.17
C MET A 204 -8.83 -19.84 -1.55
N LYS A 205 -8.02 -20.86 -1.86
CA LYS A 205 -7.91 -21.45 -3.22
C LYS A 205 -9.26 -21.87 -3.81
N GLU A 206 -10.10 -22.51 -3.03
CA GLU A 206 -11.40 -23.01 -3.51
C GLU A 206 -12.40 -21.86 -3.75
N ASP A 207 -12.42 -20.89 -2.85
CA ASP A 207 -13.32 -19.73 -2.96
C ASP A 207 -12.99 -18.84 -4.18
N LEU A 208 -11.71 -18.80 -4.56
CA LEU A 208 -11.22 -18.00 -5.67
C LEU A 208 -11.46 -18.61 -7.06
N LYS A 209 -11.78 -19.91 -7.17
CA LYS A 209 -11.95 -20.59 -8.46
C LYS A 209 -13.06 -20.02 -9.35
N ASN A 210 -14.09 -19.44 -8.75
CA ASN A 210 -15.31 -18.98 -9.45
C ASN A 210 -15.45 -17.47 -9.47
N ILE A 211 -14.34 -16.76 -9.26
CA ILE A 211 -14.33 -15.30 -9.26
C ILE A 211 -14.10 -14.79 -10.68
N ASP A 212 -14.91 -13.85 -11.10
CA ASP A 212 -14.87 -13.21 -12.42
C ASP A 212 -14.20 -11.82 -12.42
N ILE A 213 -13.47 -11.48 -11.36
CA ILE A 213 -12.61 -10.29 -11.26
C ILE A 213 -11.15 -10.75 -11.25
N PRO A 214 -10.24 -10.06 -11.94
CA PRO A 214 -8.81 -10.33 -11.80
C PRO A 214 -8.38 -10.24 -10.34
N PHE A 215 -7.66 -11.24 -9.85
CA PHE A 215 -7.16 -11.24 -8.48
C PHE A 215 -5.69 -11.64 -8.41
N GLY A 216 -5.05 -11.28 -7.31
CA GLY A 216 -3.65 -11.57 -7.06
C GLY A 216 -3.32 -11.52 -5.57
N PHE A 217 -2.03 -11.63 -5.26
CA PHE A 217 -1.58 -11.62 -3.88
C PHE A 217 -0.33 -10.78 -3.72
N LYS A 218 -0.33 -9.96 -2.68
CA LYS A 218 0.86 -9.30 -2.15
C LYS A 218 1.23 -10.01 -0.85
N ILE A 219 2.02 -11.07 -0.99
CA ILE A 219 2.42 -11.95 0.11
C ILE A 219 3.47 -11.27 0.96
N ASN A 220 3.35 -11.38 2.27
CA ASN A 220 4.39 -10.98 3.22
C ASN A 220 5.25 -12.19 3.66
N ALA A 221 6.43 -11.90 4.21
CA ALA A 221 7.36 -12.93 4.69
C ALA A 221 7.03 -13.43 6.11
N PHE A 222 6.00 -12.89 6.77
CA PHE A 222 5.57 -13.33 8.09
C PHE A 222 4.56 -14.46 7.95
N LYS A 223 4.68 -15.50 8.78
CA LYS A 223 3.63 -16.51 8.92
C LYS A 223 2.40 -15.94 9.61
N GLU A 224 2.63 -15.10 10.61
CA GLU A 224 1.61 -14.36 11.35
C GLU A 224 2.14 -12.99 11.69
N ILE A 225 1.25 -12.02 11.88
CA ILE A 225 1.63 -10.72 12.44
C ILE A 225 2.13 -10.97 13.86
N PRO A 226 3.38 -10.59 14.21
CA PRO A 226 3.94 -10.89 15.52
C PRO A 226 3.05 -10.39 16.65
N PHE A 227 2.82 -11.22 17.66
CA PHE A 227 2.05 -10.83 18.85
C PHE A 227 2.66 -9.59 19.50
N GLY A 228 1.83 -8.61 19.81
CA GLY A 228 2.28 -7.34 20.40
C GLY A 228 2.96 -6.37 19.42
N TRP A 229 3.08 -6.74 18.16
CA TRP A 229 3.54 -5.81 17.13
C TRP A 229 2.49 -4.70 16.93
N LYS A 230 2.88 -3.49 17.28
CA LYS A 230 2.08 -2.29 17.05
C LYS A 230 2.67 -1.59 15.83
N PRO A 231 2.06 -1.75 14.66
CA PRO A 231 2.56 -1.13 13.44
C PRO A 231 2.38 0.40 13.43
N ASP A 232 1.68 0.91 14.43
CA ASP A 232 1.34 2.33 14.60
C ASP A 232 1.75 2.86 15.98
#